data_cb64e22678e0d5844b72e48ecc4a22f3
#
_entry.id   cb64e22678e0d5844b72e48ecc4a22f3
#
_cell.length_a   1.000
_cell.length_b   1.000
_cell.length_c   1.000
_cell.angle_alpha   90.00
_cell.angle_beta   90.00
_cell.angle_gamma   90.00
#
_symmetry.space_group_name_H-M   'P 1'
#
loop_
_entity.id
_entity.type
_entity.pdbx_description
1 polymer ?
#
loop_
_entity_poly.entity_id
_entity_poly.type
_entity_poly.pdbx_seq_one_letter_code
_entity_poly.pdbx_strand_id
1 'polypeptide(L)'
;MVSRHDPSFMNAMQISIQSLRPNEELWKAHKRQLTDPWVGPGASRHKDMITEATNKLIDNWIDKDEVEFVSEFAMPLPQIVMANIIGFPLEDIPLHKKWGDAMVMPFVYGKGHRNLLTKEQTNEQRALLTEFTDYVVDKVTEKRKNPQEDMISFLTKVTYEPFDRKLTDHEIVGVAYAMIIGGLETTQYAIAHQAQMLVDDPELYVELNNDRNKINAFVEESLRVRAPTQGLSTRMTTQDEFFQGVKVPKGSILHLRYGAANVDPDEFECPHQVNLDRKALTRHLTFSQGHRTCPGNGISRLEQNIAWNCLMDRIDKFEFTQNTQIEYQPGIMLGTLELLLKFRRL
;
A
#
# COMPACT_ATOMS: atom_id res chain seq x y z
N MET A 1 0.09 -24.80 8.12
CA MET A 1 0.43 -23.56 8.88
C MET A 1 -0.79 -22.65 8.87
N VAL A 2 -1.35 -22.34 10.04
CA VAL A 2 -2.47 -21.39 10.15
C VAL A 2 -1.88 -20.04 10.58
N SER A 3 -2.20 -18.99 9.82
CA SER A 3 -1.87 -17.63 10.23
C SER A 3 -2.81 -17.22 11.36
N ARG A 4 -2.27 -17.00 12.55
CA ARG A 4 -2.95 -16.23 13.58
C ARG A 4 -2.16 -14.94 13.76
N HIS A 5 -2.84 -13.80 13.65
CA HIS A 5 -2.26 -12.56 14.13
C HIS A 5 -2.23 -12.59 15.67
N ASP A 6 -1.23 -11.97 16.24
CA ASP A 6 -1.21 -11.74 17.68
C ASP A 6 -2.45 -10.89 18.04
N PRO A 7 -3.33 -11.35 18.94
CA PRO A 7 -4.51 -10.58 19.32
C PRO A 7 -4.21 -9.18 19.85
N SER A 8 -3.00 -8.94 20.38
CA SER A 8 -2.59 -7.63 20.87
C SER A 8 -2.45 -6.58 19.78
N PHE A 9 -2.33 -6.98 18.50
CA PHE A 9 -2.32 -6.09 17.35
C PHE A 9 -3.69 -5.90 16.70
N MET A 10 -4.70 -6.67 17.14
CA MET A 10 -6.01 -6.65 16.51
C MET A 10 -6.92 -5.65 17.20
N ASN A 11 -7.39 -4.67 16.44
CA ASN A 11 -8.48 -3.78 16.85
C ASN A 11 -9.85 -4.30 16.34
N ALA A 12 -10.93 -3.66 16.78
CA ALA A 12 -12.29 -4.06 16.44
C ALA A 12 -12.54 -4.13 14.91
N MET A 13 -11.93 -3.23 14.12
CA MET A 13 -12.05 -3.20 12.67
C MET A 13 -11.34 -4.37 12.00
N GLN A 14 -10.16 -4.74 12.50
CA GLN A 14 -9.45 -5.93 12.02
C GLN A 14 -10.21 -7.20 12.35
N ILE A 15 -10.83 -7.28 13.51
CA ILE A 15 -11.69 -8.41 13.89
C ILE A 15 -12.89 -8.46 12.93
N SER A 16 -13.53 -7.34 12.67
CA SER A 16 -14.71 -7.25 11.80
C SER A 16 -14.40 -7.69 10.37
N ILE A 17 -13.31 -7.19 9.76
CA ILE A 17 -12.94 -7.63 8.41
C ILE A 17 -12.49 -9.09 8.38
N GLN A 18 -11.88 -9.61 9.43
CA GLN A 18 -11.49 -11.01 9.49
C GLN A 18 -12.67 -11.96 9.64
N SER A 19 -13.78 -11.53 10.23
CA SER A 19 -15.01 -12.31 10.28
C SER A 19 -15.60 -12.61 8.90
N LEU A 20 -15.36 -11.73 7.92
CA LEU A 20 -15.75 -11.92 6.52
C LEU A 20 -14.87 -12.92 5.76
N ARG A 21 -13.66 -13.20 6.26
CA ARG A 21 -12.65 -13.97 5.56
C ARG A 21 -11.77 -14.87 6.47
N PRO A 22 -12.38 -15.70 7.33
CA PRO A 22 -11.66 -16.51 8.32
C PRO A 22 -10.85 -17.66 7.71
N ASN A 23 -11.15 -18.08 6.48
CA ASN A 23 -10.50 -19.18 5.78
C ASN A 23 -10.18 -18.79 4.33
N GLU A 24 -9.53 -19.69 3.58
CA GLU A 24 -9.10 -19.45 2.21
C GLU A 24 -10.26 -19.21 1.24
N GLU A 25 -11.32 -19.99 1.35
CA GLU A 25 -12.51 -19.89 0.48
C GLU A 25 -13.19 -18.53 0.65
N LEU A 26 -13.46 -18.15 1.89
CA LEU A 26 -14.06 -16.84 2.22
C LEU A 26 -13.12 -15.67 1.89
N TRP A 27 -11.80 -15.87 2.00
CA TRP A 27 -10.85 -14.87 1.54
C TRP A 27 -10.93 -14.65 0.02
N LYS A 28 -11.03 -15.73 -0.76
CA LYS A 28 -11.21 -15.63 -2.22
C LYS A 28 -12.54 -14.96 -2.59
N ALA A 29 -13.62 -15.32 -1.90
CA ALA A 29 -14.92 -14.70 -2.11
C ALA A 29 -14.90 -13.21 -1.76
N HIS A 30 -14.30 -12.83 -0.62
CA HIS A 30 -14.12 -11.44 -0.21
C HIS A 30 -13.39 -10.63 -1.29
N LYS A 31 -12.26 -11.13 -1.80
CA LYS A 31 -11.54 -10.45 -2.88
C LYS A 31 -12.42 -10.28 -4.10
N ARG A 32 -12.93 -11.37 -4.65
CA ARG A 32 -13.74 -11.36 -5.87
C ARG A 32 -14.92 -10.40 -5.80
N GLN A 33 -15.63 -10.36 -4.66
CA GLN A 33 -16.86 -9.59 -4.55
C GLN A 33 -16.67 -8.18 -4.03
N LEU A 34 -15.76 -7.95 -3.09
CA LEU A 34 -15.72 -6.68 -2.35
C LEU A 34 -14.55 -5.78 -2.77
N THR A 35 -13.39 -6.34 -3.17
CA THR A 35 -12.19 -5.53 -3.44
C THR A 35 -11.72 -5.57 -4.89
N ASP A 36 -11.75 -6.72 -5.55
CA ASP A 36 -11.26 -6.86 -6.93
C ASP A 36 -11.98 -5.94 -7.94
N PRO A 37 -13.28 -5.65 -7.81
CA PRO A 37 -13.96 -4.69 -8.69
C PRO A 37 -13.42 -3.26 -8.60
N TRP A 38 -12.70 -2.92 -7.53
CA TRP A 38 -12.23 -1.56 -7.23
C TRP A 38 -10.72 -1.40 -7.33
N VAL A 39 -9.96 -2.29 -6.71
CA VAL A 39 -8.51 -2.12 -6.49
C VAL A 39 -7.66 -3.27 -7.05
N GLY A 40 -8.29 -4.37 -7.45
CA GLY A 40 -7.66 -5.51 -8.13
C GLY A 40 -7.78 -5.39 -9.66
N PRO A 41 -8.32 -6.39 -10.35
CA PRO A 41 -8.52 -6.35 -11.80
C PRO A 41 -9.40 -5.18 -12.28
N GLY A 42 -10.32 -4.70 -11.44
CA GLY A 42 -11.18 -3.55 -11.75
C GLY A 42 -10.52 -2.18 -11.60
N ALA A 43 -9.27 -2.11 -11.18
CA ALA A 43 -8.53 -0.86 -10.95
C ALA A 43 -8.46 0.04 -12.21
N SER A 44 -8.44 -0.54 -13.41
CA SER A 44 -8.34 0.19 -14.68
C SER A 44 -9.44 1.24 -14.89
N ARG A 45 -10.59 1.09 -14.24
CA ARG A 45 -11.69 2.07 -14.26
C ARG A 45 -11.30 3.44 -13.71
N HIS A 46 -10.26 3.49 -12.88
CA HIS A 46 -9.80 4.71 -12.22
C HIS A 46 -8.69 5.44 -12.99
N LYS A 47 -8.32 4.95 -14.19
CA LYS A 47 -7.20 5.50 -14.98
C LYS A 47 -7.28 7.01 -15.17
N ASP A 48 -8.43 7.51 -15.63
CA ASP A 48 -8.60 8.93 -15.95
C ASP A 48 -8.51 9.80 -14.69
N MET A 49 -9.15 9.39 -13.61
CA MET A 49 -9.09 10.06 -12.31
C MET A 49 -7.65 10.11 -11.77
N ILE A 50 -6.89 9.02 -11.85
CA ILE A 50 -5.50 8.98 -11.40
C ILE A 50 -4.63 9.88 -12.27
N THR A 51 -4.85 9.88 -13.60
CA THR A 51 -4.12 10.74 -14.53
C THR A 51 -4.37 12.22 -14.24
N GLU A 52 -5.63 12.60 -14.03
CA GLU A 52 -6.00 13.97 -13.65
C GLU A 52 -5.37 14.39 -12.31
N ALA A 53 -5.47 13.55 -11.28
CA ALA A 53 -4.87 13.81 -9.98
C ALA A 53 -3.35 13.97 -10.08
N THR A 54 -2.69 13.08 -10.82
CA THR A 54 -1.24 13.12 -11.06
C THR A 54 -0.82 14.43 -11.70
N ASN A 55 -1.48 14.84 -12.79
CA ASN A 55 -1.15 16.09 -13.49
C ASN A 55 -1.38 17.33 -12.62
N LYS A 56 -2.50 17.36 -11.86
CA LYS A 56 -2.76 18.47 -10.91
C LYS A 56 -1.68 18.60 -9.85
N LEU A 57 -1.17 17.47 -9.33
CA LEU A 57 -0.07 17.49 -8.36
C LEU A 57 1.21 18.02 -9.00
N ILE A 58 1.55 17.61 -10.20
CA ILE A 58 2.71 18.12 -10.93
C ILE A 58 2.58 19.63 -11.18
N ASP A 59 1.39 20.11 -11.57
CA ASP A 59 1.10 21.53 -11.84
C ASP A 59 1.40 22.43 -10.61
N ASN A 60 1.26 21.90 -9.39
CA ASN A 60 1.50 22.69 -8.16
C ASN A 60 2.97 23.08 -7.95
N TRP A 61 3.90 22.35 -8.53
CA TRP A 61 5.33 22.58 -8.30
C TRP A 61 6.19 22.62 -9.57
N ILE A 62 5.65 22.31 -10.74
CA ILE A 62 6.43 22.27 -12.00
C ILE A 62 7.13 23.61 -12.32
N ASP A 63 6.61 24.74 -11.82
CA ASP A 63 7.20 26.05 -12.03
C ASP A 63 8.29 26.42 -10.99
N LYS A 64 8.58 25.53 -10.04
CA LYS A 64 9.69 25.66 -9.10
C LYS A 64 10.96 25.04 -9.69
N ASP A 65 12.11 25.26 -9.03
CA ASP A 65 13.38 24.60 -9.39
C ASP A 65 13.62 23.32 -8.59
N GLU A 66 12.92 23.18 -7.46
CA GLU A 66 13.03 22.07 -6.51
C GLU A 66 11.65 21.65 -6.06
N VAL A 67 11.53 20.37 -5.67
CA VAL A 67 10.31 19.78 -5.12
C VAL A 67 10.65 18.91 -3.90
N GLU A 68 9.88 19.04 -2.82
CA GLU A 68 9.87 18.01 -1.79
C GLU A 68 8.94 16.89 -2.27
N PHE A 69 9.56 15.90 -2.94
CA PHE A 69 8.86 14.91 -3.75
C PHE A 69 7.91 14.02 -2.95
N VAL A 70 8.21 13.78 -1.66
CA VAL A 70 7.32 12.98 -0.81
C VAL A 70 6.06 13.75 -0.50
N SER A 71 6.13 14.92 0.11
CA SER A 71 4.96 15.67 0.57
C SER A 71 4.19 16.38 -0.55
N GLU A 72 4.89 16.76 -1.65
CA GLU A 72 4.24 17.47 -2.76
C GLU A 72 3.75 16.52 -3.87
N PHE A 73 4.17 15.24 -3.89
CA PHE A 73 3.76 14.31 -4.94
C PHE A 73 3.47 12.88 -4.46
N ALA A 74 4.47 12.17 -3.92
CA ALA A 74 4.35 10.74 -3.66
C ALA A 74 3.32 10.40 -2.56
N MET A 75 3.16 11.25 -1.56
CA MET A 75 2.20 11.08 -0.48
C MET A 75 0.78 11.51 -0.89
N PRO A 76 0.52 12.69 -1.48
CA PRO A 76 -0.84 13.10 -1.80
C PRO A 76 -1.49 12.27 -2.91
N LEU A 77 -0.73 11.71 -3.85
CA LEU A 77 -1.33 10.94 -4.95
C LEU A 77 -2.15 9.74 -4.46
N PRO A 78 -1.62 8.76 -3.72
CA PRO A 78 -2.41 7.64 -3.22
C PRO A 78 -3.51 8.06 -2.25
N GLN A 79 -3.34 9.16 -1.51
CA GLN A 79 -4.39 9.69 -0.64
C GLN A 79 -5.60 10.18 -1.43
N ILE A 80 -5.38 10.93 -2.50
CA ILE A 80 -6.43 11.39 -3.42
C ILE A 80 -7.11 10.19 -4.09
N VAL A 81 -6.33 9.25 -4.57
CA VAL A 81 -6.85 8.05 -5.24
C VAL A 81 -7.73 7.23 -4.31
N MET A 82 -7.26 6.95 -3.09
CA MET A 82 -8.03 6.16 -2.13
C MET A 82 -9.27 6.90 -1.64
N ALA A 83 -9.20 8.22 -1.41
CA ALA A 83 -10.38 9.01 -1.05
C ALA A 83 -11.47 8.92 -2.13
N ASN A 84 -11.11 9.08 -3.41
CA ASN A 84 -12.06 8.95 -4.53
C ASN A 84 -12.65 7.53 -4.62
N ILE A 85 -11.83 6.48 -4.52
CA ILE A 85 -12.28 5.09 -4.62
C ILE A 85 -13.24 4.73 -3.48
N ILE A 86 -12.91 5.11 -2.24
CA ILE A 86 -13.72 4.81 -1.07
C ILE A 86 -15.00 5.65 -1.08
N GLY A 87 -14.95 6.87 -1.60
CA GLY A 87 -16.04 7.84 -1.64
C GLY A 87 -15.97 8.83 -0.48
N PHE A 88 -14.77 9.16 0.00
CA PHE A 88 -14.53 10.19 1.00
C PHE A 88 -14.27 11.55 0.35
N PRO A 89 -14.70 12.67 0.96
CA PRO A 89 -14.37 14.01 0.51
C PRO A 89 -12.85 14.26 0.50
N LEU A 90 -12.35 14.95 -0.51
CA LEU A 90 -10.91 15.28 -0.60
C LEU A 90 -10.44 16.24 0.49
N GLU A 91 -11.33 17.11 0.98
CA GLU A 91 -11.07 17.99 2.11
C GLU A 91 -10.78 17.24 3.43
N ASP A 92 -11.21 15.98 3.53
CA ASP A 92 -10.99 15.12 4.70
C ASP A 92 -9.65 14.35 4.64
N ILE A 93 -8.83 14.52 3.59
CA ILE A 93 -7.52 13.84 3.44
C ILE A 93 -6.62 14.01 4.69
N PRO A 94 -6.53 15.19 5.34
CA PRO A 94 -5.74 15.32 6.58
C PRO A 94 -6.21 14.40 7.71
N LEU A 95 -7.51 14.11 7.79
CA LEU A 95 -8.07 13.14 8.74
C LEU A 95 -7.68 11.70 8.37
N HIS A 96 -7.70 11.37 7.07
CA HIS A 96 -7.29 10.04 6.59
C HIS A 96 -5.84 9.74 6.98
N LYS A 97 -4.93 10.72 6.83
CA LYS A 97 -3.53 10.61 7.26
C LYS A 97 -3.43 10.38 8.77
N LYS A 98 -4.11 11.19 9.57
CA LYS A 98 -4.16 11.08 11.03
C LYS A 98 -4.61 9.68 11.50
N TRP A 99 -5.69 9.16 10.89
CA TRP A 99 -6.19 7.83 11.20
C TRP A 99 -5.28 6.71 10.66
N GLY A 100 -4.71 6.89 9.47
CA GLY A 100 -3.74 5.97 8.90
C GLY A 100 -2.52 5.80 9.80
N ASP A 101 -1.96 6.89 10.29
CA ASP A 101 -0.84 6.87 11.25
C ASP A 101 -1.21 6.11 12.53
N ALA A 102 -2.43 6.34 13.07
CA ALA A 102 -2.91 5.59 14.23
C ALA A 102 -3.05 4.07 13.95
N MET A 103 -3.48 3.72 12.73
CA MET A 103 -3.62 2.31 12.32
C MET A 103 -2.28 1.58 12.25
N VAL A 104 -1.21 2.26 11.84
CA VAL A 104 0.14 1.65 11.69
C VAL A 104 0.98 1.78 12.96
N MET A 105 0.57 2.56 13.95
CA MET A 105 1.30 2.81 15.19
C MET A 105 1.91 1.53 15.85
N PRO A 106 1.19 0.39 15.96
CA PRO A 106 1.76 -0.83 16.51
C PRO A 106 2.89 -1.45 15.66
N PHE A 107 2.92 -1.16 14.36
CA PHE A 107 3.94 -1.66 13.44
C PHE A 107 5.19 -0.79 13.44
N VAL A 108 5.05 0.50 13.73
CA VAL A 108 6.15 1.45 13.85
C VAL A 108 6.86 1.29 15.20
N TYR A 109 6.10 1.24 16.29
CA TYR A 109 6.65 1.15 17.65
C TYR A 109 6.77 -0.28 18.18
N GLY A 110 6.25 -1.26 17.44
CA GLY A 110 6.32 -2.67 17.79
C GLY A 110 7.69 -3.30 17.50
N LYS A 111 7.97 -4.43 18.12
CA LYS A 111 9.10 -5.30 17.77
C LYS A 111 8.58 -6.62 17.21
N GLY A 112 8.51 -6.66 15.88
CA GLY A 112 8.10 -7.85 15.15
C GLY A 112 6.66 -8.28 15.46
N HIS A 113 6.47 -9.06 16.50
CA HIS A 113 5.18 -9.64 16.88
C HIS A 113 4.57 -9.07 18.17
N ARG A 114 5.23 -8.08 18.79
CA ARG A 114 4.77 -7.48 20.05
C ARG A 114 4.36 -6.04 19.83
N ASN A 115 3.16 -5.72 20.25
CA ASN A 115 2.74 -4.34 20.42
C ASN A 115 3.42 -3.75 21.66
N LEU A 116 4.25 -2.74 21.47
CA LEU A 116 5.00 -2.07 22.53
C LEU A 116 4.48 -0.65 22.81
N LEU A 117 3.27 -0.34 22.37
CA LEU A 117 2.64 0.95 22.70
C LEU A 117 2.52 1.13 24.21
N THR A 118 2.80 2.32 24.69
CA THR A 118 2.51 2.70 26.07
C THR A 118 0.99 2.74 26.30
N LYS A 119 0.58 2.86 27.55
CA LYS A 119 -0.83 3.01 27.88
C LYS A 119 -1.43 4.29 27.24
N GLU A 120 -0.69 5.37 27.23
CA GLU A 120 -1.06 6.65 26.63
C GLU A 120 -1.23 6.50 25.12
N GLN A 121 -0.24 5.95 24.43
CA GLN A 121 -0.31 5.66 22.99
C GLN A 121 -1.46 4.73 22.63
N THR A 122 -1.73 3.70 23.46
CA THR A 122 -2.86 2.79 23.25
C THR A 122 -4.19 3.53 23.39
N ASN A 123 -4.32 4.44 24.36
CA ASN A 123 -5.53 5.24 24.55
C ASN A 123 -5.74 6.23 23.40
N GLU A 124 -4.68 6.91 22.96
CA GLU A 124 -4.69 7.79 21.79
C GLU A 124 -5.11 7.05 20.53
N GLN A 125 -4.46 5.93 20.23
CA GLN A 125 -4.84 5.07 19.11
C GLN A 125 -6.32 4.68 19.16
N ARG A 126 -6.79 4.24 20.33
CA ARG A 126 -8.20 3.86 20.50
C ARG A 126 -9.15 5.02 20.19
N ALA A 127 -8.85 6.21 20.68
CA ALA A 127 -9.66 7.40 20.42
C ALA A 127 -9.72 7.71 18.91
N LEU A 128 -8.58 7.71 18.22
CA LEU A 128 -8.50 7.94 16.78
C LEU A 128 -9.23 6.87 15.96
N LEU A 129 -9.14 5.61 16.36
CA LEU A 129 -9.85 4.52 15.68
C LEU A 129 -11.36 4.55 15.94
N THR A 130 -11.79 5.09 17.07
CA THR A 130 -13.23 5.34 17.33
C THR A 130 -13.73 6.48 16.44
N GLU A 131 -13.01 7.60 16.39
CA GLU A 131 -13.30 8.72 15.48
C GLU A 131 -13.43 8.27 14.01
N PHE A 132 -12.49 7.44 13.54
CA PHE A 132 -12.58 6.82 12.20
C PHE A 132 -13.84 5.97 12.04
N THR A 133 -14.17 5.14 13.04
CA THR A 133 -15.36 4.26 12.99
C THR A 133 -16.62 5.09 12.85
N ASP A 134 -16.78 6.12 13.69
CA ASP A 134 -17.95 6.99 13.69
C ASP A 134 -18.08 7.73 12.34
N TYR A 135 -16.96 8.28 11.84
CA TYR A 135 -16.91 8.92 10.52
C TYR A 135 -17.37 7.99 9.39
N VAL A 136 -16.86 6.74 9.34
CA VAL A 136 -17.26 5.79 8.29
C VAL A 136 -18.72 5.38 8.44
N VAL A 137 -19.24 5.20 9.65
CA VAL A 137 -20.68 4.90 9.89
C VAL A 137 -21.56 6.04 9.40
N ASP A 138 -21.16 7.29 9.63
CA ASP A 138 -21.87 8.46 9.10
C ASP A 138 -21.88 8.47 7.57
N LYS A 139 -20.73 8.20 6.93
CA LYS A 139 -20.64 8.06 5.46
C LYS A 139 -21.48 6.91 4.93
N VAL A 140 -21.50 5.76 5.59
CA VAL A 140 -22.39 4.63 5.24
C VAL A 140 -23.86 5.06 5.29
N THR A 141 -24.24 5.79 6.31
CA THR A 141 -25.62 6.30 6.49
C THR A 141 -26.00 7.30 5.38
N GLU A 142 -25.09 8.21 5.04
CA GLU A 142 -25.24 9.17 3.95
C GLU A 142 -25.39 8.46 2.60
N LYS A 143 -24.47 7.54 2.28
CA LYS A 143 -24.41 6.81 1.00
C LYS A 143 -25.60 5.85 0.81
N ARG A 144 -26.23 5.35 1.88
CA ARG A 144 -27.50 4.62 1.76
C ARG A 144 -28.65 5.51 1.27
N LYS A 145 -28.66 6.79 1.66
CA LYS A 145 -29.68 7.76 1.22
C LYS A 145 -29.37 8.31 -0.17
N ASN A 146 -28.11 8.63 -0.41
CA ASN A 146 -27.62 9.26 -1.63
C ASN A 146 -26.44 8.46 -2.21
N PRO A 147 -26.67 7.29 -2.83
CA PRO A 147 -25.62 6.46 -3.36
C PRO A 147 -24.91 7.13 -4.55
N GLN A 148 -23.59 6.98 -4.58
CA GLN A 148 -22.71 7.49 -5.62
C GLN A 148 -21.94 6.33 -6.29
N GLU A 149 -21.09 6.64 -7.25
CA GLU A 149 -20.19 5.66 -7.89
C GLU A 149 -18.90 5.54 -7.07
N ASP A 150 -19.02 4.97 -5.87
CA ASP A 150 -17.92 4.74 -4.94
C ASP A 150 -18.06 3.41 -4.20
N MET A 151 -16.96 3.01 -3.55
CA MET A 151 -16.87 1.73 -2.88
C MET A 151 -17.83 1.60 -1.69
N ILE A 152 -18.01 2.63 -0.87
CA ILE A 152 -18.98 2.58 0.25
C ILE A 152 -20.39 2.42 -0.26
N SER A 153 -20.81 3.18 -1.27
CA SER A 153 -22.13 3.03 -1.90
C SER A 153 -22.36 1.62 -2.44
N PHE A 154 -21.34 1.03 -3.06
CA PHE A 154 -21.38 -0.36 -3.51
C PHE A 154 -21.52 -1.33 -2.34
N LEU A 155 -20.71 -1.20 -1.29
CA LEU A 155 -20.72 -2.08 -0.12
C LEU A 155 -22.05 -2.03 0.64
N THR A 156 -22.76 -0.90 0.63
CA THR A 156 -24.11 -0.80 1.24
C THR A 156 -25.18 -1.62 0.50
N LYS A 157 -24.96 -1.93 -0.78
CA LYS A 157 -25.93 -2.60 -1.66
C LYS A 157 -25.62 -4.06 -1.93
N VAL A 158 -24.35 -4.43 -1.92
CA VAL A 158 -23.90 -5.77 -2.28
C VAL A 158 -24.47 -6.83 -1.34
N THR A 159 -24.97 -7.93 -1.89
CA THR A 159 -25.24 -9.15 -1.13
C THR A 159 -23.97 -9.98 -1.11
N TYR A 160 -23.41 -10.20 0.08
CA TYR A 160 -22.21 -11.01 0.23
C TYR A 160 -22.60 -12.49 0.13
N GLU A 161 -22.30 -13.09 -1.03
CA GLU A 161 -22.75 -14.44 -1.39
C GLU A 161 -22.48 -15.49 -0.31
N PRO A 162 -21.30 -15.56 0.34
CA PRO A 162 -21.04 -16.60 1.32
C PRO A 162 -21.98 -16.59 2.52
N PHE A 163 -22.60 -15.46 2.84
CA PHE A 163 -23.51 -15.29 3.98
C PHE A 163 -24.96 -15.03 3.56
N ASP A 164 -25.19 -14.92 2.25
CA ASP A 164 -26.51 -14.62 1.66
C ASP A 164 -27.21 -13.41 2.34
N ARG A 165 -26.43 -12.38 2.66
CA ARG A 165 -26.92 -11.14 3.28
C ARG A 165 -26.08 -9.94 2.90
N LYS A 166 -26.62 -8.76 3.16
CA LYS A 166 -25.86 -7.50 3.09
C LYS A 166 -24.84 -7.41 4.21
N LEU A 167 -23.80 -6.60 3.97
CA LEU A 167 -22.82 -6.28 4.98
C LEU A 167 -23.43 -5.40 6.07
N THR A 168 -23.01 -5.63 7.31
CA THR A 168 -23.26 -4.73 8.42
C THR A 168 -22.38 -3.48 8.32
N ASP A 169 -22.74 -2.40 9.02
CA ASP A 169 -21.96 -1.16 9.03
C ASP A 169 -20.54 -1.41 9.54
N HIS A 170 -20.37 -2.20 10.58
CA HIS A 170 -19.06 -2.58 11.10
C HIS A 170 -18.22 -3.39 10.12
N GLU A 171 -18.82 -4.24 9.29
CA GLU A 171 -18.13 -4.95 8.23
C GLU A 171 -17.66 -3.99 7.12
N ILE A 172 -18.48 -3.00 6.76
CA ILE A 172 -18.11 -1.93 5.82
C ILE A 172 -16.96 -1.09 6.40
N VAL A 173 -17.04 -0.70 7.68
CA VAL A 173 -15.94 -0.02 8.40
C VAL A 173 -14.67 -0.86 8.33
N GLY A 174 -14.75 -2.18 8.54
CA GLY A 174 -13.59 -3.07 8.42
C GLY A 174 -12.98 -3.10 7.01
N VAL A 175 -13.80 -3.03 5.96
CA VAL A 175 -13.30 -2.93 4.57
C VAL A 175 -12.66 -1.58 4.34
N ALA A 176 -13.29 -0.46 4.72
CA ALA A 176 -12.73 0.89 4.60
C ALA A 176 -11.38 1.02 5.36
N TYR A 177 -11.32 0.48 6.59
CA TYR A 177 -10.08 0.39 7.36
C TYR A 177 -8.96 -0.32 6.58
N ALA A 178 -9.27 -1.46 5.95
CA ALA A 178 -8.26 -2.20 5.19
C ALA A 178 -7.81 -1.43 3.94
N MET A 179 -8.67 -0.63 3.33
CA MET A 179 -8.32 0.23 2.19
C MET A 179 -7.39 1.38 2.62
N ILE A 180 -7.70 2.05 3.73
CA ILE A 180 -6.88 3.14 4.26
C ILE A 180 -5.49 2.63 4.67
N ILE A 181 -5.41 1.61 5.53
CA ILE A 181 -4.11 1.10 6.02
C ILE A 181 -3.24 0.52 4.90
N GLY A 182 -3.85 -0.06 3.87
CA GLY A 182 -3.13 -0.70 2.76
C GLY A 182 -2.78 0.24 1.62
N GLY A 183 -3.58 1.29 1.40
CA GLY A 183 -3.54 2.09 0.18
C GLY A 183 -2.78 3.40 0.27
N LEU A 184 -2.51 3.93 1.45
CA LEU A 184 -1.87 5.24 1.60
C LEU A 184 -0.34 5.14 1.53
N GLU A 185 0.29 4.57 2.55
CA GLU A 185 1.74 4.65 2.74
C GLU A 185 2.54 3.75 1.79
N THR A 186 2.04 2.54 1.48
CA THR A 186 2.82 1.58 0.69
C THR A 186 3.09 2.07 -0.72
N THR A 187 2.10 2.68 -1.38
CA THR A 187 2.26 3.23 -2.74
C THR A 187 3.08 4.52 -2.70
N GLN A 188 2.90 5.38 -1.69
CA GLN A 188 3.76 6.54 -1.44
C GLN A 188 5.24 6.14 -1.40
N TYR A 189 5.58 5.15 -0.56
CA TYR A 189 6.97 4.71 -0.42
C TYR A 189 7.51 4.09 -1.71
N ALA A 190 6.69 3.34 -2.44
CA ALA A 190 7.10 2.79 -3.74
C ALA A 190 7.48 3.90 -4.73
N ILE A 191 6.65 4.94 -4.88
CA ILE A 191 6.90 6.07 -5.79
C ILE A 191 8.14 6.86 -5.35
N ALA A 192 8.32 7.10 -4.05
CA ALA A 192 9.49 7.78 -3.52
C ALA A 192 10.79 6.98 -3.75
N HIS A 193 10.76 5.65 -3.55
CA HIS A 193 11.89 4.78 -3.87
C HIS A 193 12.23 4.79 -5.35
N GLN A 194 11.24 4.79 -6.22
CA GLN A 194 11.43 4.86 -7.66
C GLN A 194 12.12 6.16 -8.06
N ALA A 195 11.69 7.31 -7.51
CA ALA A 195 12.36 8.59 -7.74
C ALA A 195 13.83 8.54 -7.29
N GLN A 196 14.09 8.02 -6.09
CA GLN A 196 15.45 7.85 -5.58
C GLN A 196 16.29 6.95 -6.49
N MET A 197 15.75 5.82 -6.95
CA MET A 197 16.47 4.89 -7.84
C MET A 197 16.82 5.55 -9.18
N LEU A 198 15.95 6.39 -9.72
CA LEU A 198 16.16 7.11 -10.98
C LEU A 198 17.15 8.27 -10.85
N VAL A 199 17.31 8.83 -9.64
CA VAL A 199 18.38 9.81 -9.36
C VAL A 199 19.71 9.10 -9.15
N ASP A 200 19.71 7.94 -8.47
CA ASP A 200 20.92 7.10 -8.26
C ASP A 200 21.46 6.54 -9.59
N ASP A 201 20.58 6.29 -10.57
CA ASP A 201 20.92 5.75 -11.89
C ASP A 201 20.27 6.61 -13.01
N PRO A 202 20.94 7.68 -13.44
CA PRO A 202 20.45 8.56 -14.52
C PRO A 202 20.35 7.87 -15.89
N GLU A 203 21.14 6.81 -16.15
CA GLU A 203 21.06 6.06 -17.41
C GLU A 203 19.74 5.29 -17.49
N LEU A 204 19.28 4.75 -16.38
CA LEU A 204 17.98 4.11 -16.27
C LEU A 204 16.84 5.12 -16.58
N TYR A 205 16.93 6.37 -16.10
CA TYR A 205 15.97 7.41 -16.44
C TYR A 205 15.92 7.68 -17.94
N VAL A 206 17.08 7.79 -18.60
CA VAL A 206 17.18 8.00 -20.05
C VAL A 206 16.62 6.79 -20.80
N GLU A 207 16.88 5.57 -20.36
CA GLU A 207 16.33 4.36 -20.98
C GLU A 207 14.81 4.35 -20.96
N LEU A 208 14.19 4.67 -19.80
CA LEU A 208 12.74 4.74 -19.64
C LEU A 208 12.12 5.89 -20.45
N ASN A 209 12.82 7.00 -20.60
CA ASN A 209 12.38 8.11 -21.43
C ASN A 209 12.36 7.72 -22.92
N ASN A 210 13.32 6.94 -23.38
CA ASN A 210 13.43 6.47 -24.75
C ASN A 210 12.43 5.34 -25.06
N ASP A 211 12.09 4.51 -24.09
CA ASP A 211 11.11 3.42 -24.24
C ASP A 211 10.16 3.33 -23.05
N ARG A 212 9.05 4.02 -23.14
CA ARG A 212 7.99 4.06 -22.10
C ARG A 212 7.34 2.71 -21.84
N ASN A 213 7.45 1.74 -22.75
CA ASN A 213 6.93 0.39 -22.50
C ASN A 213 7.68 -0.32 -21.37
N LYS A 214 8.90 0.11 -21.07
CA LYS A 214 9.73 -0.41 -19.97
C LYS A 214 9.33 0.11 -18.59
N ILE A 215 8.48 1.14 -18.48
CA ILE A 215 8.01 1.67 -17.18
C ILE A 215 7.37 0.58 -16.33
N ASN A 216 6.56 -0.31 -16.92
CA ASN A 216 5.99 -1.42 -16.16
C ASN A 216 7.06 -2.36 -15.59
N ALA A 217 8.10 -2.68 -16.36
CA ALA A 217 9.22 -3.49 -15.88
C ALA A 217 10.00 -2.79 -14.76
N PHE A 218 10.20 -1.48 -14.88
CA PHE A 218 10.82 -0.67 -13.84
C PHE A 218 9.99 -0.67 -12.54
N VAL A 219 8.68 -0.52 -12.63
CA VAL A 219 7.77 -0.60 -11.46
C VAL A 219 7.94 -1.95 -10.75
N GLU A 220 7.91 -3.07 -11.48
CA GLU A 220 8.07 -4.40 -10.87
C GLU A 220 9.47 -4.59 -10.25
N GLU A 221 10.55 -4.21 -10.94
CA GLU A 221 11.91 -4.33 -10.42
C GLU A 221 12.16 -3.40 -9.21
N SER A 222 11.63 -2.20 -9.23
CA SER A 222 11.71 -1.30 -8.08
C SER A 222 11.00 -1.88 -6.85
N LEU A 223 9.79 -2.42 -7.04
CA LEU A 223 9.05 -3.13 -5.99
C LEU A 223 9.78 -4.38 -5.49
N ARG A 224 10.52 -5.07 -6.35
CA ARG A 224 11.36 -6.19 -5.95
C ARG A 224 12.54 -5.72 -5.10
N VAL A 225 13.35 -4.80 -5.60
CA VAL A 225 14.61 -4.36 -4.97
C VAL A 225 14.36 -3.53 -3.71
N ARG A 226 13.34 -2.68 -3.73
CA ARG A 226 12.99 -1.78 -2.61
C ARG A 226 11.53 -1.93 -2.21
N ALA A 227 11.15 -3.14 -1.78
CA ALA A 227 9.79 -3.40 -1.30
C ALA A 227 9.40 -2.43 -0.17
N PRO A 228 8.29 -1.68 -0.29
CA PRO A 228 7.84 -0.79 0.78
C PRO A 228 7.61 -1.52 2.10
N THR A 229 7.08 -2.73 2.04
CA THR A 229 6.88 -3.60 3.19
C THR A 229 7.99 -4.64 3.25
N GLN A 230 8.90 -4.50 4.20
CA GLN A 230 10.05 -5.40 4.37
C GLN A 230 9.68 -6.73 5.04
N GLY A 231 8.60 -6.74 5.84
CA GLY A 231 8.20 -7.96 6.54
C GLY A 231 7.02 -7.75 7.46
N LEU A 232 5.82 -7.66 6.92
CA LEU A 232 4.60 -7.37 7.67
C LEU A 232 3.99 -8.63 8.30
N SER A 233 4.07 -9.77 7.61
CA SER A 233 3.27 -10.92 7.98
C SER A 233 3.96 -11.79 9.02
N THR A 234 3.38 -11.87 10.20
CA THR A 234 3.71 -12.90 11.18
C THR A 234 2.84 -14.14 10.98
N ARG A 235 3.40 -15.32 11.27
CA ARG A 235 2.71 -16.59 11.26
C ARG A 235 3.04 -17.33 12.55
N MET A 236 2.12 -18.16 13.02
CA MET A 236 2.36 -19.06 14.13
C MET A 236 2.27 -20.49 13.63
N THR A 237 3.25 -21.32 13.96
CA THR A 237 3.23 -22.75 13.65
C THR A 237 2.13 -23.44 14.47
N THR A 238 1.33 -24.29 13.83
CA THR A 238 0.26 -25.07 14.48
C THR A 238 0.70 -26.47 14.86
N GLN A 239 1.87 -26.87 14.39
CA GLN A 239 2.56 -28.14 14.68
C GLN A 239 4.07 -27.90 14.57
N ASP A 240 4.88 -28.89 14.92
CA ASP A 240 6.32 -28.88 14.64
C ASP A 240 6.51 -28.85 13.10
N GLU A 241 7.39 -27.99 12.63
CA GLU A 241 7.72 -27.83 11.21
C GLU A 241 9.23 -27.92 11.00
N PHE A 242 9.65 -28.20 9.77
CA PHE A 242 11.06 -28.18 9.39
C PHE A 242 11.24 -27.24 8.19
N PHE A 243 12.16 -26.29 8.30
CA PHE A 243 12.55 -25.38 7.23
C PHE A 243 14.05 -25.56 6.96
N GLN A 244 14.39 -26.06 5.79
CA GLN A 244 15.77 -26.35 5.38
C GLN A 244 16.56 -27.12 6.46
N GLY A 245 15.94 -28.15 7.05
CA GLY A 245 16.54 -28.97 8.09
C GLY A 245 16.48 -28.41 9.51
N VAL A 246 16.06 -27.17 9.69
CA VAL A 246 15.90 -26.54 11.00
C VAL A 246 14.52 -26.86 11.57
N LYS A 247 14.49 -27.48 12.76
CA LYS A 247 13.24 -27.76 13.48
C LYS A 247 12.68 -26.46 14.08
N VAL A 248 11.43 -26.15 13.74
CA VAL A 248 10.66 -25.03 14.30
C VAL A 248 9.48 -25.61 15.09
N PRO A 249 9.48 -25.50 16.43
CA PRO A 249 8.46 -26.08 17.28
C PRO A 249 7.08 -25.45 17.03
N LYS A 250 6.02 -26.21 17.37
CA LYS A 250 4.65 -25.71 17.47
C LYS A 250 4.58 -24.47 18.35
N GLY A 251 3.81 -23.45 17.93
CA GLY A 251 3.65 -22.18 18.65
C GLY A 251 4.76 -21.16 18.38
N SER A 252 5.75 -21.49 17.54
CA SER A 252 6.76 -20.53 17.12
C SER A 252 6.18 -19.44 16.26
N ILE A 253 6.63 -18.20 16.48
CA ILE A 253 6.24 -17.05 15.67
C ILE A 253 7.26 -16.87 14.54
N LEU A 254 6.78 -16.88 13.31
CA LEU A 254 7.55 -16.68 12.09
C LEU A 254 7.32 -15.29 11.57
N HIS A 255 8.37 -14.58 11.21
CA HIS A 255 8.29 -13.30 10.54
C HIS A 255 8.73 -13.45 9.08
N LEU A 256 7.81 -13.20 8.14
CA LEU A 256 8.09 -13.30 6.71
C LEU A 256 8.81 -12.04 6.23
N ARG A 257 10.06 -12.19 5.81
CA ARG A 257 10.95 -11.10 5.38
C ARG A 257 10.89 -10.94 3.86
N TYR A 258 9.89 -10.23 3.36
CA TYR A 258 9.66 -10.03 1.92
C TYR A 258 10.85 -9.34 1.23
N GLY A 259 11.38 -8.27 1.84
CA GLY A 259 12.52 -7.56 1.29
C GLY A 259 13.76 -8.44 1.10
N ALA A 260 14.03 -9.36 2.05
CA ALA A 260 15.13 -10.31 1.91
C ALA A 260 14.85 -11.36 0.83
N ALA A 261 13.64 -11.91 0.80
CA ALA A 261 13.25 -12.91 -0.21
C ALA A 261 13.28 -12.35 -1.64
N ASN A 262 13.00 -11.06 -1.81
CA ASN A 262 13.01 -10.40 -3.13
C ASN A 262 14.42 -10.19 -3.70
N VAL A 263 15.45 -10.32 -2.90
CA VAL A 263 16.86 -10.21 -3.29
C VAL A 263 17.64 -11.48 -2.99
N ASP A 264 16.96 -12.60 -2.87
CA ASP A 264 17.58 -13.91 -2.68
C ASP A 264 18.32 -14.33 -3.96
N PRO A 265 19.65 -14.58 -3.92
CA PRO A 265 20.42 -14.98 -5.09
C PRO A 265 20.04 -16.35 -5.66
N ASP A 266 19.40 -17.21 -4.88
CA ASP A 266 18.91 -18.50 -5.36
C ASP A 266 17.65 -18.34 -6.23
N GLU A 267 16.95 -17.20 -6.12
CA GLU A 267 15.73 -16.89 -6.86
C GLU A 267 15.94 -15.84 -7.97
N PHE A 268 16.88 -14.91 -7.76
CA PHE A 268 17.09 -13.77 -8.65
C PHE A 268 18.58 -13.60 -9.01
N GLU A 269 18.91 -13.79 -10.26
CA GLU A 269 20.24 -13.48 -10.76
C GLU A 269 20.53 -11.99 -10.61
N CYS A 270 21.75 -11.60 -10.15
CA CYS A 270 22.12 -10.21 -9.85
C CYS A 270 21.03 -9.49 -9.02
N PRO A 271 20.69 -9.99 -7.81
CA PRO A 271 19.45 -9.65 -7.11
C PRO A 271 19.34 -8.18 -6.70
N HIS A 272 20.44 -7.46 -6.57
CA HIS A 272 20.45 -6.04 -6.19
C HIS A 272 20.45 -5.07 -7.38
N GLN A 273 20.49 -5.59 -8.61
CA GLN A 273 20.45 -4.77 -9.83
C GLN A 273 19.03 -4.72 -10.38
N VAL A 274 18.64 -3.55 -10.88
CA VAL A 274 17.43 -3.39 -11.70
C VAL A 274 17.71 -3.99 -13.08
N ASN A 275 16.84 -4.88 -13.52
CA ASN A 275 16.92 -5.50 -14.83
C ASN A 275 15.56 -5.47 -15.50
N LEU A 276 15.37 -4.54 -16.43
CA LEU A 276 14.11 -4.32 -17.13
C LEU A 276 13.70 -5.48 -18.05
N ASP A 277 14.66 -6.35 -18.40
CA ASP A 277 14.45 -7.54 -19.22
C ASP A 277 14.35 -8.83 -18.39
N ARG A 278 14.20 -8.71 -17.07
CA ARG A 278 14.10 -9.86 -16.17
C ARG A 278 12.90 -10.72 -16.50
N LYS A 279 13.13 -12.03 -16.63
CA LYS A 279 12.04 -12.99 -16.79
C LYS A 279 11.22 -13.09 -15.49
N ALA A 280 9.91 -13.23 -15.62
CA ALA A 280 8.98 -13.37 -14.49
C ALA A 280 9.07 -12.19 -13.48
N LEU A 281 9.01 -10.96 -13.98
CA LEU A 281 9.04 -9.71 -13.22
C LEU A 281 8.15 -9.72 -11.95
N THR A 282 6.97 -10.31 -12.01
CA THR A 282 5.99 -10.33 -10.91
C THR A 282 6.23 -11.44 -9.88
N ARG A 283 7.37 -12.16 -9.94
CA ARG A 283 7.68 -13.26 -9.01
C ARG A 283 8.06 -12.78 -7.60
N HIS A 284 8.37 -11.52 -7.44
CA HIS A 284 8.68 -10.94 -6.13
C HIS A 284 7.51 -11.05 -5.12
N LEU A 285 7.82 -11.02 -3.83
CA LEU A 285 6.87 -11.21 -2.75
C LEU A 285 6.29 -9.90 -2.17
N THR A 286 6.54 -8.75 -2.79
CA THR A 286 6.09 -7.44 -2.31
C THR A 286 4.58 -7.37 -2.10
N PHE A 287 3.81 -8.02 -2.97
CA PHE A 287 2.36 -8.16 -2.84
C PHE A 287 1.93 -9.47 -2.18
N SER A 288 2.86 -10.22 -1.56
CA SER A 288 2.62 -11.57 -1.05
C SER A 288 2.20 -12.54 -2.16
N GLN A 289 1.85 -13.79 -1.81
CA GLN A 289 1.40 -14.80 -2.75
C GLN A 289 0.25 -15.65 -2.19
N GLY A 290 -0.37 -16.45 -3.06
CA GLY A 290 -1.47 -17.33 -2.72
C GLY A 290 -2.79 -16.58 -2.49
N HIS A 291 -3.70 -17.19 -1.72
CA HIS A 291 -5.01 -16.60 -1.46
C HIS A 291 -4.95 -15.25 -0.71
N ARG A 292 -3.83 -14.96 -0.04
CA ARG A 292 -3.58 -13.71 0.68
C ARG A 292 -2.79 -12.67 -0.11
N THR A 293 -2.60 -12.85 -1.41
CA THR A 293 -2.04 -11.82 -2.29
C THR A 293 -2.76 -10.50 -2.08
N CYS A 294 -2.01 -9.41 -2.04
CA CYS A 294 -2.54 -8.05 -1.82
C CYS A 294 -3.73 -7.76 -2.75
N PRO A 295 -4.89 -7.37 -2.23
CA PRO A 295 -6.03 -7.01 -3.07
C PRO A 295 -5.78 -5.73 -3.87
N GLY A 296 -4.96 -4.81 -3.34
CA GLY A 296 -4.62 -3.53 -3.98
C GLY A 296 -3.46 -3.60 -4.99
N ASN A 297 -3.00 -4.79 -5.37
CA ASN A 297 -1.86 -4.90 -6.28
C ASN A 297 -2.14 -4.30 -7.68
N GLY A 298 -3.39 -4.29 -8.12
CA GLY A 298 -3.81 -3.70 -9.40
C GLY A 298 -3.75 -2.18 -9.36
N ILE A 299 -4.37 -1.58 -8.35
CA ILE A 299 -4.41 -0.11 -8.21
C ILE A 299 -3.01 0.46 -7.96
N SER A 300 -2.20 -0.17 -7.11
CA SER A 300 -0.85 0.28 -6.80
C SER A 300 0.04 0.31 -8.05
N ARG A 301 -0.01 -0.74 -8.90
CA ARG A 301 0.71 -0.76 -10.18
C ARG A 301 0.21 0.32 -11.14
N LEU A 302 -1.10 0.50 -11.20
CA LEU A 302 -1.71 1.49 -12.08
C LEU A 302 -1.27 2.91 -11.69
N GLU A 303 -1.32 3.26 -10.41
CA GLU A 303 -0.86 4.55 -9.90
C GLU A 303 0.59 4.82 -10.25
N GLN A 304 1.49 3.87 -9.97
CA GLN A 304 2.92 4.00 -10.24
C GLN A 304 3.21 4.16 -11.74
N ASN A 305 2.56 3.35 -12.60
CA ASN A 305 2.72 3.46 -14.05
C ASN A 305 2.23 4.80 -14.59
N ILE A 306 1.07 5.30 -14.13
CA ILE A 306 0.54 6.60 -14.53
C ILE A 306 1.45 7.73 -14.04
N ALA A 307 1.85 7.68 -12.76
CA ALA A 307 2.71 8.68 -12.15
C ALA A 307 4.00 8.87 -12.97
N TRP A 308 4.69 7.79 -13.31
CA TRP A 308 5.94 7.88 -14.07
C TRP A 308 5.74 8.30 -15.52
N ASN A 309 4.68 7.88 -16.18
CA ASN A 309 4.36 8.40 -17.53
C ASN A 309 4.13 9.91 -17.48
N CYS A 310 3.29 10.41 -16.58
CA CYS A 310 3.00 11.84 -16.47
C CYS A 310 4.22 12.67 -16.05
N LEU A 311 5.04 12.16 -15.12
CA LEU A 311 6.28 12.85 -14.72
C LEU A 311 7.26 12.95 -15.87
N MET A 312 7.52 11.85 -16.57
CA MET A 312 8.44 11.80 -17.68
C MET A 312 7.95 12.55 -18.92
N ASP A 313 6.64 12.84 -19.06
CA ASP A 313 6.11 13.72 -20.10
C ASP A 313 6.45 15.21 -19.88
N ARG A 314 6.89 15.59 -18.69
CA ARG A 314 7.08 16.98 -18.27
C ARG A 314 8.48 17.25 -17.69
N ILE A 315 9.19 16.22 -17.28
CA ILE A 315 10.48 16.31 -16.59
C ILE A 315 11.49 15.47 -17.35
N ASP A 316 12.59 16.10 -17.70
CA ASP A 316 13.70 15.48 -18.41
C ASP A 316 14.69 14.76 -17.44
N LYS A 317 14.81 15.28 -16.20
CA LYS A 317 15.77 14.78 -15.23
C LYS A 317 15.41 15.17 -13.79
N PHE A 318 15.69 14.25 -12.86
CA PHE A 318 15.77 14.54 -11.42
C PHE A 318 17.20 14.43 -10.91
N GLU A 319 17.56 15.22 -9.90
CA GLU A 319 18.84 15.20 -9.21
C GLU A 319 18.64 15.44 -7.71
N PHE A 320 19.53 14.89 -6.88
CA PHE A 320 19.55 15.29 -5.46
C PHE A 320 20.01 16.74 -5.31
N THR A 321 19.45 17.43 -4.33
CA THR A 321 19.99 18.72 -3.92
C THR A 321 21.22 18.50 -3.02
N GLN A 322 21.97 19.58 -2.76
CA GLN A 322 23.11 19.51 -1.82
C GLN A 322 22.66 19.20 -0.38
N ASN A 323 21.39 19.46 -0.05
CA ASN A 323 20.82 19.30 1.27
C ASN A 323 19.98 18.00 1.40
N THR A 324 19.87 17.21 0.36
CA THR A 324 19.06 15.97 0.42
C THR A 324 19.68 15.00 1.41
N GLN A 325 18.94 14.74 2.49
CA GLN A 325 19.23 13.68 3.44
C GLN A 325 18.08 12.68 3.39
N ILE A 326 18.40 11.40 3.19
CA ILE A 326 17.37 10.38 3.09
C ILE A 326 17.20 9.72 4.44
N GLU A 327 16.06 10.00 5.07
CA GLU A 327 15.64 9.36 6.29
C GLU A 327 14.54 8.34 6.00
N TYR A 328 14.65 7.18 6.66
CA TYR A 328 13.67 6.12 6.54
C TYR A 328 12.84 5.96 7.80
N GLN A 329 11.56 5.70 7.62
CA GLN A 329 10.67 5.36 8.72
C GLN A 329 11.18 4.11 9.46
N PRO A 330 11.24 4.13 10.80
CA PRO A 330 11.61 2.94 11.55
C PRO A 330 10.52 1.86 11.49
N GLY A 331 10.90 0.61 11.74
CA GLY A 331 9.96 -0.51 11.84
C GLY A 331 10.09 -1.51 10.70
N ILE A 332 8.94 -2.03 10.28
CA ILE A 332 8.85 -3.09 9.25
C ILE A 332 8.64 -2.55 7.83
N MET A 333 8.40 -1.25 7.73
CA MET A 333 8.28 -0.55 6.47
C MET A 333 9.63 0.03 6.06
N LEU A 334 9.88 0.10 4.76
CA LEU A 334 10.95 0.92 4.20
C LEU A 334 10.28 2.15 3.60
N GLY A 335 10.18 3.22 4.36
CA GLY A 335 9.47 4.43 3.94
C GLY A 335 10.40 5.62 3.92
N THR A 336 10.60 6.24 2.77
CA THR A 336 11.29 7.52 2.65
C THR A 336 10.41 8.62 3.21
N LEU A 337 10.90 9.37 4.21
CA LEU A 337 10.14 10.42 4.90
C LEU A 337 10.20 11.75 4.16
N GLU A 338 11.37 12.11 3.64
CA GLU A 338 11.62 13.34 2.90
C GLU A 338 12.53 13.04 1.71
N LEU A 339 12.27 13.71 0.58
CA LEU A 339 13.07 13.56 -0.64
C LEU A 339 13.08 14.89 -1.43
N LEU A 340 13.99 15.77 -1.08
CA LEU A 340 14.15 17.05 -1.77
C LEU A 340 14.94 16.83 -3.09
N LEU A 341 14.31 17.11 -4.21
CA LEU A 341 14.86 16.93 -5.54
C LEU A 341 14.89 18.23 -6.35
N LYS A 342 15.96 18.41 -7.12
CA LYS A 342 15.98 19.30 -8.28
C LYS A 342 15.47 18.58 -9.49
N PHE A 343 14.92 19.31 -10.43
CA PHE A 343 14.48 18.73 -11.69
C PHE A 343 14.69 19.70 -12.84
N ARG A 344 14.80 19.13 -14.05
CA ARG A 344 14.79 19.87 -15.29
C ARG A 344 13.52 19.58 -16.06
N ARG A 345 12.81 20.62 -16.49
CA ARG A 345 11.64 20.50 -17.36
C ARG A 345 12.05 20.11 -18.79
N LEU A 346 11.13 19.45 -19.48
CA LEU A 346 11.18 19.24 -20.92
C LEU A 346 10.92 20.53 -21.67
#